data_7ee8d3dbcb83313894eac500579826c6
#
_entry.id   7ee8d3dbcb83313894eac500579826c6
#
_cell.length_a   1.000
_cell.length_b   1.000
_cell.length_c   1.000
_cell.angle_alpha   90.00
_cell.angle_beta   90.00
_cell.angle_gamma   90.00
#
_symmetry.space_group_name_H-M   'P 1'
#
loop_
_entity.id
_entity.type
_entity.pdbx_description
1 polymer ?
#
loop_
_entity_poly.entity_id
_entity_poly.type
_entity_poly.pdbx_seq_one_letter_code
_entity_poly.pdbx_strand_id
1 'polypeptide(L)'
;PFHVWLPDAMEGPTPVSALIHAATMVVAGVFLVARVYPIFSAYDGDALLVVAVIGLITALMASTIALVSVDLKRILAYSTISHLGLMMLSLGAFGYTAAIFHLLAHGFAKALLFLGAGSVMHGTDELDIRKMGGLRKVMPMTAFLFSLGALSLGGIPILSGFWSKDEILLAVNDPLNPAFIILALLTAFLSAM
;
A
#
# COMPACT_ATOMS: atom_id res chain seq x y z
N PRO A 1 11.80 4.27 -7.75
CA PRO A 1 11.98 4.36 -9.22
C PRO A 1 12.09 3.00 -9.90
N PHE A 2 12.52 1.93 -9.19
CA PHE A 2 12.67 0.58 -9.74
C PHE A 2 11.39 -0.27 -9.55
N HIS A 3 10.23 0.26 -9.93
CA HIS A 3 8.92 -0.32 -9.62
C HIS A 3 8.29 -1.12 -10.75
N VAL A 4 8.81 -1.02 -11.98
CA VAL A 4 8.17 -1.53 -13.22
C VAL A 4 7.92 -3.04 -13.18
N TRP A 5 8.83 -3.79 -12.57
CA TRP A 5 8.73 -5.24 -12.45
C TRP A 5 7.53 -5.73 -11.63
N LEU A 6 7.05 -4.91 -10.69
CA LEU A 6 5.98 -5.32 -9.76
C LEU A 6 4.61 -5.45 -10.45
N PRO A 7 4.17 -4.49 -11.28
CA PRO A 7 2.98 -4.67 -12.10
C PRO A 7 3.09 -5.80 -13.14
N ASP A 8 4.30 -6.06 -13.66
CA ASP A 8 4.52 -7.15 -14.62
C ASP A 8 4.42 -8.53 -13.92
N ALA A 9 4.71 -8.61 -12.64
CA ALA A 9 4.50 -9.83 -11.85
C ALA A 9 3.01 -10.21 -11.72
N MET A 10 2.07 -9.36 -12.17
CA MET A 10 0.63 -9.66 -12.19
C MET A 10 0.22 -10.69 -13.26
N GLU A 11 1.09 -11.06 -14.16
CA GLU A 11 0.87 -12.15 -15.14
C GLU A 11 0.72 -13.52 -14.44
N GLY A 12 1.21 -13.65 -13.21
CA GLY A 12 1.08 -14.86 -12.40
C GLY A 12 -0.34 -15.14 -11.90
N PRO A 13 -0.58 -16.38 -11.39
CA PRO A 13 -1.87 -16.73 -10.78
C PRO A 13 -2.22 -15.80 -9.60
N THR A 14 -3.49 -15.44 -9.46
CA THR A 14 -3.93 -14.46 -8.44
C THR A 14 -3.62 -14.86 -7.00
N PRO A 15 -3.70 -16.13 -6.57
CA PRO A 15 -3.27 -16.53 -5.23
C PRO A 15 -1.78 -16.27 -4.96
N VAL A 16 -0.92 -16.44 -5.98
CA VAL A 16 0.51 -16.10 -5.88
C VAL A 16 0.69 -14.60 -5.79
N SER A 17 -0.04 -13.82 -6.59
CA SER A 17 -0.04 -12.35 -6.49
C SER A 17 -0.48 -11.89 -5.10
N ALA A 18 -1.49 -12.53 -4.51
CA ALA A 18 -1.93 -12.24 -3.14
C ALA A 18 -0.79 -12.44 -2.13
N LEU A 19 -0.08 -13.56 -2.21
CA LEU A 19 1.05 -13.85 -1.33
C LEU A 19 2.20 -12.84 -1.50
N ILE A 20 2.58 -12.55 -2.73
CA ILE A 20 3.67 -11.61 -3.07
C ILE A 20 3.38 -10.21 -2.52
N HIS A 21 2.17 -9.68 -2.76
CA HIS A 21 1.81 -8.29 -2.48
C HIS A 21 1.29 -8.06 -1.06
N ALA A 22 0.85 -9.11 -0.36
CA ALA A 22 0.34 -8.95 0.99
C ALA A 22 1.45 -8.85 2.04
N ALA A 23 2.27 -9.91 2.19
CA ALA A 23 3.09 -10.06 3.37
C ALA A 23 4.49 -10.65 3.13
N THR A 24 4.89 -10.91 1.87
CA THR A 24 6.15 -11.61 1.63
C THR A 24 7.17 -10.77 0.86
N MET A 25 7.24 -10.91 -0.44
CA MET A 25 8.34 -10.36 -1.24
C MET A 25 8.44 -8.84 -1.18
N VAL A 26 7.32 -8.14 -1.32
CA VAL A 26 7.31 -6.66 -1.38
C VAL A 26 7.61 -6.01 -0.04
N VAL A 27 7.30 -6.67 1.07
CA VAL A 27 7.56 -6.17 2.43
C VAL A 27 8.99 -6.43 2.90
N ALA A 28 9.72 -7.31 2.21
CA ALA A 28 11.09 -7.65 2.58
C ALA A 28 12.02 -6.43 2.65
N GLY A 29 11.86 -5.46 1.73
CA GLY A 29 12.62 -4.21 1.76
C GLY A 29 12.33 -3.34 2.98
N VAL A 30 11.07 -3.18 3.33
CA VAL A 30 10.64 -2.45 4.54
C VAL A 30 11.17 -3.14 5.78
N PHE A 31 11.02 -4.47 5.85
CA PHE A 31 11.51 -5.27 6.96
C PHE A 31 13.04 -5.20 7.08
N LEU A 32 13.78 -5.22 5.96
CA LEU A 32 15.24 -5.09 5.96
C LEU A 32 15.66 -3.75 6.58
N VAL A 33 15.10 -2.63 6.12
CA VAL A 33 15.41 -1.30 6.68
C VAL A 33 15.04 -1.24 8.16
N ALA A 34 13.89 -1.79 8.55
CA ALA A 34 13.48 -1.87 9.94
C ALA A 34 14.44 -2.74 10.78
N ARG A 35 14.94 -3.85 10.24
CA ARG A 35 15.87 -4.74 10.95
C ARG A 35 17.25 -4.12 11.18
N VAL A 36 17.74 -3.37 10.19
CA VAL A 36 19.03 -2.66 10.29
C VAL A 36 18.86 -1.20 10.71
N TYR A 37 17.71 -0.85 11.26
CA TYR A 37 17.34 0.51 11.66
C TYR A 37 18.40 1.21 12.53
N PRO A 38 19.05 0.53 13.52
CA PRO A 38 20.10 1.15 14.32
C PRO A 38 21.29 1.65 13.49
N ILE A 39 21.58 1.03 12.35
CA ILE A 39 22.66 1.46 11.45
C ILE A 39 22.25 2.73 10.71
N PHE A 40 21.01 2.81 10.24
CA PHE A 40 20.47 3.99 9.55
C PHE A 40 20.32 5.21 10.48
N SER A 41 20.04 4.98 11.75
CA SER A 41 19.88 6.05 12.76
C SER A 41 21.20 6.49 13.42
N ALA A 42 22.33 5.81 13.15
CA ALA A 42 23.60 6.04 13.84
C ALA A 42 24.30 7.37 13.50
N TYR A 43 24.01 7.99 12.34
CA TYR A 43 24.65 9.21 11.85
C TYR A 43 23.58 10.27 11.56
N ASP A 44 23.36 11.18 12.48
CA ASP A 44 22.50 12.40 12.38
C ASP A 44 21.22 12.29 11.54
N GLY A 45 20.79 11.08 11.16
CA GLY A 45 19.57 10.82 10.43
C GLY A 45 19.61 11.05 8.92
N ASP A 46 20.74 11.42 8.32
CA ASP A 46 20.85 11.69 6.87
C ASP A 46 20.42 10.48 6.02
N ALA A 47 20.81 9.28 6.41
CA ALA A 47 20.40 8.06 5.72
C ALA A 47 18.88 7.84 5.80
N LEU A 48 18.28 8.13 6.94
CA LEU A 48 16.83 8.06 7.15
C LEU A 48 16.09 9.12 6.33
N LEU A 49 16.64 10.31 6.19
CA LEU A 49 16.09 11.36 5.33
C LEU A 49 16.03 10.90 3.87
N VAL A 50 17.08 10.25 3.37
CA VAL A 50 17.09 9.67 2.01
C VAL A 50 16.00 8.61 1.87
N VAL A 51 15.82 7.74 2.86
CA VAL A 51 14.74 6.74 2.88
C VAL A 51 13.37 7.42 2.85
N ALA A 52 13.17 8.49 3.65
CA ALA A 52 11.93 9.26 3.67
C ALA A 52 11.61 9.90 2.31
N VAL A 53 12.57 10.56 1.68
CA VAL A 53 12.39 11.22 0.38
C VAL A 53 12.05 10.21 -0.71
N ILE A 54 12.79 9.11 -0.81
CA ILE A 54 12.53 8.06 -1.80
C ILE A 54 11.17 7.41 -1.53
N GLY A 55 10.83 7.16 -0.26
CA GLY A 55 9.53 6.63 0.15
C GLY A 55 8.38 7.53 -0.29
N LEU A 56 8.47 8.82 -0.04
CA LEU A 56 7.44 9.80 -0.41
C LEU A 56 7.26 9.92 -1.93
N ILE A 57 8.35 10.04 -2.68
CA ILE A 57 8.30 10.10 -4.15
C ILE A 57 7.67 8.84 -4.72
N THR A 58 8.05 7.67 -4.19
CA THR A 58 7.49 6.38 -4.62
C THR A 58 6.00 6.31 -4.31
N ALA A 59 5.57 6.75 -3.13
CA ALA A 59 4.19 6.72 -2.71
C ALA A 59 3.30 7.61 -3.58
N LEU A 60 3.73 8.84 -3.86
CA LEU A 60 3.02 9.78 -4.74
C LEU A 60 2.92 9.25 -6.17
N MET A 61 4.06 8.84 -6.75
CA MET A 61 4.10 8.33 -8.12
C MET A 61 3.17 7.11 -8.27
N ALA A 62 3.25 6.15 -7.36
CA ALA A 62 2.45 4.93 -7.47
C ALA A 62 0.95 5.21 -7.27
N SER A 63 0.56 6.09 -6.36
CA SER A 63 -0.85 6.44 -6.17
C SER A 63 -1.44 7.15 -7.39
N THR A 64 -0.69 8.04 -8.05
CA THR A 64 -1.15 8.70 -9.28
C THR A 64 -1.30 7.71 -10.45
N ILE A 65 -0.39 6.75 -10.59
CA ILE A 65 -0.49 5.71 -11.62
C ILE A 65 -1.67 4.78 -11.35
N ALA A 66 -1.93 4.44 -10.08
CA ALA A 66 -3.08 3.62 -9.70
C ALA A 66 -4.40 4.21 -10.18
N LEU A 67 -4.59 5.53 -10.07
CA LEU A 67 -5.82 6.23 -10.48
C LEU A 67 -6.12 6.16 -11.98
N VAL A 68 -5.10 6.08 -12.83
CA VAL A 68 -5.28 6.01 -14.29
C VAL A 68 -5.27 4.57 -14.80
N SER A 69 -4.95 3.60 -13.96
CA SER A 69 -4.93 2.18 -14.32
C SER A 69 -6.35 1.64 -14.42
N VAL A 70 -6.59 0.74 -15.38
CA VAL A 70 -7.91 0.13 -15.61
C VAL A 70 -7.93 -1.38 -15.32
N ASP A 71 -6.78 -1.99 -15.16
CA ASP A 71 -6.63 -3.41 -14.80
C ASP A 71 -6.69 -3.56 -13.28
N LEU A 72 -7.62 -4.41 -12.80
CA LEU A 72 -7.87 -4.62 -11.37
C LEU A 72 -6.62 -5.06 -10.61
N LYS A 73 -5.84 -6.00 -11.16
CA LYS A 73 -4.60 -6.46 -10.51
C LYS A 73 -3.53 -5.36 -10.49
N ARG A 74 -3.38 -4.61 -11.58
CA ARG A 74 -2.41 -3.51 -11.67
C ARG A 74 -2.75 -2.38 -10.71
N ILE A 75 -4.02 -2.03 -10.55
CA ILE A 75 -4.48 -1.05 -9.54
C ILE A 75 -4.05 -1.51 -8.14
N LEU A 76 -4.30 -2.77 -7.79
CA LEU A 76 -3.90 -3.33 -6.50
C LEU A 76 -2.38 -3.38 -6.33
N ALA A 77 -1.61 -3.62 -7.39
CA ALA A 77 -0.16 -3.60 -7.36
C ALA A 77 0.39 -2.18 -7.11
N TYR A 78 -0.09 -1.18 -7.85
CA TYR A 78 0.34 0.21 -7.65
C TYR A 78 -0.06 0.76 -6.28
N SER A 79 -1.25 0.41 -5.79
CA SER A 79 -1.61 0.78 -4.42
C SER A 79 -0.73 0.07 -3.38
N THR A 80 -0.22 -1.13 -3.65
CA THR A 80 0.81 -1.78 -2.80
C THR A 80 2.10 -0.96 -2.78
N ILE A 81 2.62 -0.54 -3.95
CA ILE A 81 3.84 0.29 -4.05
C ILE A 81 3.65 1.59 -3.27
N SER A 82 2.48 2.23 -3.38
CA SER A 82 2.17 3.46 -2.64
C SER A 82 2.22 3.26 -1.13
N HIS A 83 1.60 2.21 -0.61
CA HIS A 83 1.62 1.91 0.83
C HIS A 83 3.02 1.54 1.35
N LEU A 84 3.83 0.80 0.56
CA LEU A 84 5.23 0.54 0.89
C LEU A 84 6.04 1.84 0.94
N GLY A 85 5.78 2.76 0.02
CA GLY A 85 6.38 4.10 0.05
C GLY A 85 6.05 4.86 1.34
N LEU A 86 4.79 4.80 1.82
CA LEU A 86 4.39 5.39 3.09
C LEU A 86 5.08 4.72 4.29
N MET A 87 5.29 3.40 4.26
CA MET A 87 6.04 2.71 5.31
C MET A 87 7.51 3.14 5.33
N MET A 88 8.15 3.29 4.16
CA MET A 88 9.51 3.80 4.05
C MET A 88 9.61 5.26 4.51
N LEU A 89 8.62 6.10 4.16
CA LEU A 89 8.54 7.47 4.66
C LEU A 89 8.46 7.49 6.19
N SER A 90 7.64 6.63 6.79
CA SER A 90 7.51 6.52 8.24
C SER A 90 8.82 6.07 8.90
N LEU A 91 9.51 5.05 8.36
CA LEU A 91 10.82 4.64 8.86
C LEU A 91 11.83 5.80 8.78
N GLY A 92 11.83 6.53 7.67
CA GLY A 92 12.69 7.69 7.47
C GLY A 92 12.37 8.88 8.40
N ALA A 93 11.13 8.95 8.89
CA ALA A 93 10.66 9.93 9.87
C ALA A 93 10.74 9.43 11.32
N PHE A 94 11.61 8.49 11.63
CA PHE A 94 11.76 7.86 12.95
C PHE A 94 10.52 7.10 13.46
N GLY A 95 9.50 6.92 12.64
CA GLY A 95 8.25 6.22 12.95
C GLY A 95 8.36 4.69 12.78
N TYR A 96 9.30 4.05 13.46
CA TYR A 96 9.51 2.60 13.37
C TYR A 96 8.24 1.80 13.69
N THR A 97 7.59 2.10 14.81
CA THR A 97 6.39 1.39 15.26
C THR A 97 5.24 1.58 14.28
N ALA A 98 5.03 2.79 13.79
CA ALA A 98 4.00 3.13 12.80
C ALA A 98 4.19 2.35 11.50
N ALA A 99 5.44 2.26 11.00
CA ALA A 99 5.76 1.51 9.79
C ALA A 99 5.44 0.01 9.95
N ILE A 100 5.85 -0.62 11.05
CA ILE A 100 5.59 -2.05 11.32
C ILE A 100 4.10 -2.30 11.57
N PHE A 101 3.41 -1.41 12.26
CA PHE A 101 1.96 -1.52 12.45
C PHE A 101 1.22 -1.45 11.10
N HIS A 102 1.60 -0.50 10.24
CA HIS A 102 0.99 -0.40 8.91
C HIS A 102 1.33 -1.60 8.02
N LEU A 103 2.53 -2.17 8.14
CA LEU A 103 2.92 -3.39 7.43
C LEU A 103 1.98 -4.55 7.75
N LEU A 104 1.63 -4.76 9.02
CA LEU A 104 0.69 -5.81 9.43
C LEU A 104 -0.72 -5.53 8.91
N ALA A 105 -1.24 -4.31 9.13
CA ALA A 105 -2.58 -3.92 8.66
C ALA A 105 -2.72 -4.04 7.14
N HIS A 106 -1.69 -3.59 6.39
CA HIS A 106 -1.59 -3.70 4.95
C HIS A 106 -1.60 -5.15 4.48
N GLY A 107 -0.83 -6.03 5.13
CA GLY A 107 -0.74 -7.44 4.76
C GLY A 107 -2.11 -8.12 4.75
N PHE A 108 -2.90 -7.98 5.82
CA PHE A 108 -4.24 -8.55 5.91
C PHE A 108 -5.20 -7.97 4.88
N ALA A 109 -5.24 -6.65 4.74
CA ALA A 109 -6.14 -5.98 3.80
C ALA A 109 -5.79 -6.33 2.34
N LYS A 110 -4.51 -6.40 1.98
CA LYS A 110 -4.07 -6.76 0.63
C LYS A 110 -4.32 -8.23 0.29
N ALA A 111 -4.08 -9.15 1.23
CA ALA A 111 -4.43 -10.55 1.03
C ALA A 111 -5.93 -10.69 0.68
N LEU A 112 -6.79 -10.02 1.45
CA LEU A 112 -8.23 -10.03 1.23
C LEU A 112 -8.61 -9.46 -0.14
N LEU A 113 -8.02 -8.33 -0.54
CA LEU A 113 -8.31 -7.68 -1.83
C LEU A 113 -7.83 -8.50 -3.02
N PHE A 114 -6.63 -9.08 -2.98
CA PHE A 114 -6.14 -9.91 -4.07
C PHE A 114 -6.90 -11.22 -4.21
N LEU A 115 -7.26 -11.88 -3.10
CA LEU A 115 -8.10 -13.08 -3.15
C LEU A 115 -9.50 -12.74 -3.66
N GLY A 116 -10.06 -11.60 -3.25
CA GLY A 116 -11.31 -11.08 -3.78
C GLY A 116 -11.23 -10.77 -5.28
N ALA A 117 -10.15 -10.14 -5.74
CA ALA A 117 -9.91 -9.92 -7.17
C ALA A 117 -9.80 -11.23 -7.95
N GLY A 118 -9.18 -12.27 -7.37
CA GLY A 118 -9.15 -13.60 -7.94
C GLY A 118 -10.55 -14.20 -8.13
N SER A 119 -11.40 -14.06 -7.11
CA SER A 119 -12.79 -14.53 -7.19
C SER A 119 -13.57 -13.78 -8.28
N VAL A 120 -13.38 -12.46 -8.38
CA VAL A 120 -14.02 -11.63 -9.42
C VAL A 120 -13.56 -12.07 -10.81
N MET A 121 -12.25 -12.25 -11.02
CA MET A 121 -11.71 -12.72 -12.30
C MET A 121 -12.29 -14.07 -12.72
N HIS A 122 -12.36 -15.04 -11.80
CA HIS A 122 -12.94 -16.34 -12.09
C HIS A 122 -14.44 -16.30 -12.43
N GLY A 123 -15.13 -15.30 -11.90
CA GLY A 123 -16.57 -15.13 -12.14
C GLY A 123 -16.91 -14.31 -13.39
N THR A 124 -15.97 -13.51 -13.90
CA THR A 124 -16.22 -12.58 -15.03
C THR A 124 -15.34 -12.87 -16.25
N ASP A 125 -14.26 -13.62 -16.09
CA ASP A 125 -13.19 -13.82 -17.09
C ASP A 125 -12.61 -12.51 -17.64
N GLU A 126 -12.69 -11.41 -16.84
CA GLU A 126 -12.29 -10.08 -17.26
C GLU A 126 -11.38 -9.44 -16.20
N LEU A 127 -10.44 -8.59 -16.64
CA LEU A 127 -9.55 -7.80 -15.77
C LEU A 127 -9.85 -6.30 -15.82
N ASP A 128 -10.45 -5.81 -16.91
CA ASP A 128 -10.76 -4.40 -17.12
C ASP A 128 -11.98 -4.01 -16.27
N ILE A 129 -11.77 -3.15 -15.25
CA ILE A 129 -12.81 -2.68 -14.35
C ILE A 129 -13.97 -1.98 -15.07
N ARG A 130 -13.72 -1.39 -16.25
CA ARG A 130 -14.75 -0.69 -17.04
C ARG A 130 -15.78 -1.64 -17.64
N LYS A 131 -15.42 -2.93 -17.79
CA LYS A 131 -16.31 -3.97 -18.31
C LYS A 131 -17.01 -4.74 -17.21
N MET A 132 -16.66 -4.49 -15.94
CA MET A 132 -17.27 -5.12 -14.77
C MET A 132 -18.41 -4.27 -14.24
N GLY A 133 -19.51 -4.90 -13.84
CA GLY A 133 -20.63 -4.20 -13.21
C GLY A 133 -21.62 -5.13 -12.54
N GLY A 134 -22.37 -4.64 -11.54
CA GLY A 134 -23.46 -5.36 -10.91
C GLY A 134 -23.10 -6.60 -10.09
N LEU A 135 -21.80 -6.84 -9.83
CA LEU A 135 -21.24 -8.05 -9.20
C LEU A 135 -21.78 -8.31 -7.79
N ARG A 136 -22.21 -7.27 -7.07
CA ARG A 136 -22.83 -7.41 -5.74
C ARG A 136 -24.02 -8.36 -5.72
N LYS A 137 -24.79 -8.42 -6.81
CA LYS A 137 -25.98 -9.31 -6.90
C LYS A 137 -25.57 -10.76 -7.16
N VAL A 138 -24.50 -10.98 -7.92
CA VAL A 138 -24.04 -12.32 -8.34
C VAL A 138 -23.07 -12.91 -7.30
N MET A 139 -22.21 -12.06 -6.71
CA MET A 139 -21.15 -12.46 -5.77
C MET A 139 -21.21 -11.61 -4.50
N PRO A 140 -22.29 -11.70 -3.68
CA PRO A 140 -22.50 -10.79 -2.55
C PRO A 140 -21.42 -10.91 -1.47
N MET A 141 -20.91 -12.11 -1.20
CA MET A 141 -19.86 -12.34 -0.20
C MET A 141 -18.51 -11.74 -0.65
N THR A 142 -18.15 -11.95 -1.91
CA THR A 142 -16.93 -11.35 -2.48
C THR A 142 -17.04 -9.82 -2.49
N ALA A 143 -18.20 -9.27 -2.85
CA ALA A 143 -18.42 -7.83 -2.83
C ALA A 143 -18.31 -7.24 -1.42
N PHE A 144 -18.84 -7.92 -0.40
CA PHE A 144 -18.72 -7.50 0.99
C PHE A 144 -17.27 -7.51 1.48
N LEU A 145 -16.56 -8.63 1.29
CA LEU A 145 -15.16 -8.79 1.72
C LEU A 145 -14.22 -7.84 0.97
N PHE A 146 -14.42 -7.67 -0.33
CA PHE A 146 -13.62 -6.74 -1.13
C PHE A 146 -13.83 -5.29 -0.67
N SER A 147 -15.09 -4.90 -0.40
CA SER A 147 -15.43 -3.58 0.14
C SER A 147 -14.77 -3.36 1.51
N LEU A 148 -14.79 -4.37 2.39
CA LEU A 148 -14.16 -4.29 3.70
C LEU A 148 -12.64 -4.06 3.59
N GLY A 149 -11.97 -4.80 2.70
CA GLY A 149 -10.53 -4.60 2.43
C GLY A 149 -10.21 -3.23 1.85
N ALA A 150 -11.04 -2.75 0.90
CA ALA A 150 -10.88 -1.44 0.29
C ALA A 150 -11.08 -0.31 1.31
N LEU A 151 -12.13 -0.38 2.14
CA LEU A 151 -12.39 0.58 3.21
C LEU A 151 -11.27 0.58 4.27
N SER A 152 -10.71 -0.59 4.58
CA SER A 152 -9.56 -0.69 5.49
C SER A 152 -8.34 0.03 4.91
N LEU A 153 -7.96 -0.24 3.67
CA LEU A 153 -6.85 0.47 3.02
C LEU A 153 -7.16 1.95 2.77
N GLY A 154 -8.41 2.30 2.52
CA GLY A 154 -8.86 3.69 2.40
C GLY A 154 -8.69 4.50 3.68
N GLY A 155 -8.62 3.83 4.83
CA GLY A 155 -8.45 4.49 6.13
C GLY A 155 -9.79 4.97 6.71
N ILE A 156 -10.86 4.18 6.57
CA ILE A 156 -12.13 4.47 7.24
C ILE A 156 -11.99 4.20 8.74
N PRO A 157 -12.47 5.11 9.62
CA PRO A 157 -12.48 4.91 11.07
C PRO A 157 -13.05 3.56 11.46
N ILE A 158 -12.57 2.96 12.55
CA ILE A 158 -12.90 1.62 13.05
C ILE A 158 -12.02 0.51 12.45
N LEU A 159 -11.56 0.63 11.19
CA LEU A 159 -10.71 -0.37 10.55
C LEU A 159 -9.22 -0.12 10.82
N SER A 160 -8.41 -1.18 10.75
CA SER A 160 -6.98 -1.12 11.09
C SER A 160 -6.17 -0.13 10.25
N GLY A 161 -6.58 0.09 8.99
CA GLY A 161 -5.91 1.01 8.09
C GLY A 161 -6.01 2.48 8.49
N PHE A 162 -7.08 2.88 9.19
CA PHE A 162 -7.19 4.24 9.75
C PHE A 162 -6.10 4.49 10.79
N TRP A 163 -6.07 3.67 11.82
CA TRP A 163 -5.12 3.82 12.93
C TRP A 163 -3.66 3.77 12.47
N SER A 164 -3.35 2.85 11.56
CA SER A 164 -1.98 2.69 11.07
C SER A 164 -1.54 3.84 10.14
N LYS A 165 -2.44 4.44 9.36
CA LYS A 165 -2.13 5.64 8.56
C LYS A 165 -1.98 6.88 9.44
N ASP A 166 -2.85 7.03 10.44
CA ASP A 166 -2.78 8.14 11.40
C ASP A 166 -1.45 8.15 12.14
N GLU A 167 -0.99 6.99 12.62
CA GLU A 167 0.33 6.84 13.24
C GLU A 167 1.49 7.20 12.29
N ILE A 168 1.39 6.88 11.00
CA ILE A 168 2.40 7.29 10.00
C ILE A 168 2.40 8.82 9.85
N LEU A 169 1.23 9.44 9.74
CA LEU A 169 1.11 10.88 9.58
C LEU A 169 1.62 11.63 10.81
N LEU A 170 1.33 11.12 12.01
CA LEU A 170 1.87 11.65 13.26
C LEU A 170 3.40 11.56 13.30
N ALA A 171 3.96 10.40 12.92
CA ALA A 171 5.41 10.22 12.89
C ALA A 171 6.12 11.16 11.89
N VAL A 172 5.47 11.52 10.79
CA VAL A 172 6.05 12.41 9.76
C VAL A 172 5.96 13.89 10.18
N ASN A 173 4.97 14.26 11.01
CA ASN A 173 4.69 15.65 11.35
C ASN A 173 5.80 16.32 12.16
N ASP A 174 6.44 15.62 13.09
CA ASP A 174 7.39 16.21 14.04
C ASP A 174 8.82 16.37 13.49
N PRO A 175 9.47 15.33 12.90
CA PRO A 175 10.89 15.40 12.57
C PRO A 175 11.19 15.99 11.19
N LEU A 176 10.20 16.08 10.29
CA LEU A 176 10.41 16.48 8.91
C LEU A 176 9.80 17.86 8.60
N ASN A 177 10.26 18.44 7.49
CA ASN A 177 9.70 19.71 6.99
C ASN A 177 8.17 19.56 6.74
N PRO A 178 7.35 20.60 7.02
CA PRO A 178 5.91 20.59 6.77
C PRO A 178 5.48 20.17 5.36
N ALA A 179 6.34 20.30 4.36
CA ALA A 179 6.07 19.81 3.03
C ALA A 179 5.87 18.28 2.98
N PHE A 180 6.56 17.52 3.83
CA PHE A 180 6.42 16.06 3.87
C PHE A 180 5.04 15.63 4.36
N ILE A 181 4.50 16.27 5.39
CA ILE A 181 3.16 15.93 5.90
C ILE A 181 2.07 16.28 4.88
N ILE A 182 2.19 17.43 4.18
CA ILE A 182 1.24 17.81 3.13
C ILE A 182 1.24 16.78 2.00
N LEU A 183 2.41 16.37 1.53
CA LEU A 183 2.54 15.37 0.47
C LEU A 183 2.12 13.97 0.94
N ALA A 184 2.37 13.62 2.20
CA ALA A 184 1.90 12.36 2.80
C ALA A 184 0.38 12.33 2.89
N LEU A 185 -0.26 13.42 3.30
CA LEU A 185 -1.72 13.57 3.32
C LEU A 185 -2.31 13.46 1.91
N LEU A 186 -1.69 14.11 0.92
CA LEU A 186 -2.10 13.97 -0.48
C LEU A 186 -2.01 12.51 -0.94
N THR A 187 -0.92 11.82 -0.62
CA THR A 187 -0.75 10.40 -0.95
C THR A 187 -1.80 9.53 -0.27
N ALA A 188 -2.08 9.79 1.02
CA ALA A 188 -3.10 9.07 1.78
C ALA A 188 -4.48 9.25 1.16
N PHE A 189 -4.82 10.47 0.71
CA PHE A 189 -6.05 10.78 0.00
C PHE A 189 -6.14 10.05 -1.34
N LEU A 190 -5.11 10.15 -2.19
CA LEU A 190 -5.06 9.47 -3.49
C LEU A 190 -5.16 7.94 -3.34
N SER A 191 -4.59 7.36 -2.28
CA SER A 191 -4.66 5.93 -2.02
C SER A 191 -6.02 5.46 -1.49
N ALA A 192 -6.91 6.37 -1.11
CA ALA A 192 -8.27 6.09 -0.66
C ALA A 192 -9.31 6.14 -1.80
N MET A 193 -8.96 6.76 -2.91
CA MET A 193 -9.78 6.83 -4.15
C MET A 193 -9.66 5.56 -4.97
#